data_27e551725ba9125732ffb61bfa719008
#
_entry.id   27e551725ba9125732ffb61bfa719008
#
_cell.length_a   1.000
_cell.length_b   1.000
_cell.length_c   1.000
_cell.angle_alpha   90.00
_cell.angle_beta   90.00
_cell.angle_gamma   90.00
#
_symmetry.space_group_name_H-M   'P 1'
#
loop_
_entity.id
_entity.type
_entity.pdbx_description
1 polymer ?
#
loop_
_entity_poly.entity_id
_entity_poly.type
_entity_poly.pdbx_seq_one_letter_code
_entity_poly.pdbx_strand_id
1 'polypeptide(L)'
;MRSVVMEAPGKVVVNEVEKPTLLEPTDAIIKLAASCICGSDLWSYRGAQPVDHRAMGHEYIGEVVEVGSEVTTVAPGDFVVGSFCISCGECETCTAGYPSRCLKAIAAGDAFIGARSNGTQAEYARVPFADGTLVKTPAAPTAEQIPHLMAASDVLGTGWYAADAAQAGPGKTIVVVGDGAVGLSAVIGAKQLGAEKIIIMSRNPERQALAKEFGATHVVEERGEEGIAKVMELTDGVGAHGVAEAVGTQQSFDQALGCVRHGGYIGFVGVPHDSSIGTDTLFGKQVHLEGGPAPVRKYLPTLIDLIYKGEIEPGKVFDLVLPIDEAAKGYEAMDQRTATKVLLTMP
;
A
#
# COMPACT_ATOMS: atom_id res chain seq x y z
N MET A 1 0.94 26.36 -6.48
CA MET A 1 1.39 25.35 -5.51
C MET A 1 2.47 24.47 -6.15
N ARG A 2 3.38 23.93 -5.33
CA ARG A 2 4.36 22.96 -5.80
C ARG A 2 3.73 21.59 -6.02
N SER A 3 4.16 20.90 -7.09
CA SER A 3 3.73 19.54 -7.43
C SER A 3 4.87 18.80 -8.11
N VAL A 4 5.05 17.54 -7.75
CA VAL A 4 6.01 16.65 -8.43
C VAL A 4 5.42 16.18 -9.74
N VAL A 5 6.18 16.38 -10.81
CA VAL A 5 5.79 16.01 -12.17
C VAL A 5 6.86 15.10 -12.76
N MET A 6 6.45 13.97 -13.30
CA MET A 6 7.33 13.13 -14.12
C MET A 6 7.16 13.54 -15.58
N GLU A 7 8.15 14.26 -16.11
CA GLU A 7 8.13 14.77 -17.48
C GLU A 7 8.39 13.66 -18.52
N ALA A 8 9.25 12.73 -18.17
CA ALA A 8 9.61 11.57 -18.98
C ALA A 8 10.21 10.48 -18.06
N PRO A 9 10.43 9.27 -18.56
CA PRO A 9 11.15 8.24 -17.81
C PRO A 9 12.50 8.77 -17.30
N GLY A 10 12.75 8.58 -16.00
CA GLY A 10 13.97 9.05 -15.31
C GLY A 10 14.02 10.57 -15.06
N LYS A 11 13.00 11.32 -15.46
CA LYS A 11 12.99 12.78 -15.32
C LYS A 11 11.84 13.27 -14.45
N VAL A 12 12.13 13.50 -13.19
CA VAL A 12 11.19 14.03 -12.18
C VAL A 12 11.59 15.44 -11.80
N VAL A 13 10.62 16.36 -11.79
CA VAL A 13 10.79 17.77 -11.47
C VAL A 13 9.71 18.23 -10.50
N VAL A 14 9.93 19.35 -9.84
CA VAL A 14 8.90 20.03 -9.03
C VAL A 14 8.50 21.30 -9.76
N ASN A 15 7.23 21.39 -10.13
CA ASN A 15 6.68 22.52 -10.87
C ASN A 15 5.70 23.31 -10.01
N GLU A 16 5.63 24.62 -10.27
CA GLU A 16 4.53 25.47 -9.83
C GLU A 16 3.30 25.22 -10.70
N VAL A 17 2.20 24.79 -10.07
CA VAL A 17 0.92 24.52 -10.73
C VAL A 17 -0.23 25.25 -10.02
N GLU A 18 -1.37 25.38 -10.66
CA GLU A 18 -2.57 25.92 -10.03
C GLU A 18 -3.06 25.01 -8.90
N LYS A 19 -3.62 25.61 -7.86
CA LYS A 19 -4.30 24.83 -6.80
C LYS A 19 -5.51 24.13 -7.37
N PRO A 20 -5.80 22.88 -6.92
CA PRO A 20 -7.04 22.22 -7.29
C PRO A 20 -8.25 22.96 -6.71
N THR A 21 -9.38 22.87 -7.41
CA THR A 21 -10.69 23.36 -6.97
C THR A 21 -11.67 22.20 -6.89
N LEU A 22 -12.78 22.40 -6.18
CA LEU A 22 -13.90 21.46 -6.20
C LEU A 22 -14.46 21.39 -7.63
N LEU A 23 -14.65 20.20 -8.16
CA LEU A 23 -15.29 19.98 -9.47
C LEU A 23 -16.68 19.37 -9.31
N GLU A 24 -16.88 18.59 -8.24
CA GLU A 24 -18.13 17.90 -7.94
C GLU A 24 -18.58 18.19 -6.50
N PRO A 25 -19.87 18.14 -6.20
CA PRO A 25 -20.38 18.40 -4.85
C PRO A 25 -19.92 17.37 -3.81
N THR A 26 -19.36 16.24 -4.22
CA THR A 26 -18.82 15.18 -3.36
C THR A 26 -17.32 15.27 -3.12
N ASP A 27 -16.65 16.29 -3.64
CA ASP A 27 -15.20 16.47 -3.55
C ASP A 27 -14.77 17.10 -2.23
N ALA A 28 -13.50 16.88 -1.86
CA ALA A 28 -12.81 17.68 -0.86
C ALA A 28 -11.45 18.16 -1.39
N ILE A 29 -10.96 19.30 -0.89
CA ILE A 29 -9.60 19.79 -1.09
C ILE A 29 -8.84 19.59 0.21
N ILE A 30 -7.69 18.94 0.11
CA ILE A 30 -6.80 18.63 1.23
C ILE A 30 -5.53 19.44 1.10
N LYS A 31 -5.11 20.16 2.16
CA LYS A 31 -3.75 20.65 2.32
C LYS A 31 -2.91 19.50 2.86
N LEU A 32 -1.94 19.04 2.08
CA LEU A 32 -1.17 17.86 2.41
C LEU A 32 -0.14 18.15 3.50
N ALA A 33 -0.08 17.31 4.52
CA ALA A 33 0.95 17.33 5.55
C ALA A 33 2.17 16.50 5.14
N ALA A 34 1.91 15.41 4.41
CA ALA A 34 2.93 14.54 3.84
C ALA A 34 2.36 13.76 2.63
N SER A 35 3.26 13.30 1.81
CA SER A 35 3.05 12.30 0.76
C SER A 35 4.24 11.36 0.74
N CYS A 36 4.28 10.40 -0.19
CA CYS A 36 5.43 9.53 -0.33
C CYS A 36 5.57 9.00 -1.75
N ILE A 37 6.71 8.37 -2.04
CA ILE A 37 6.95 7.71 -3.31
C ILE A 37 6.59 6.23 -3.17
N CYS A 38 5.73 5.72 -4.06
CA CYS A 38 5.36 4.32 -4.11
C CYS A 38 6.25 3.52 -5.05
N GLY A 39 6.41 2.23 -4.77
CA GLY A 39 7.08 1.31 -5.70
C GLY A 39 6.42 1.26 -7.08
N SER A 40 5.09 1.48 -7.16
CA SER A 40 4.36 1.55 -8.43
C SER A 40 4.72 2.79 -9.27
N ASP A 41 5.14 3.90 -8.67
CA ASP A 41 5.59 5.09 -9.39
C ASP A 41 6.87 4.81 -10.20
N LEU A 42 7.68 3.84 -9.75
CA LEU A 42 8.92 3.46 -10.42
C LEU A 42 8.71 2.76 -11.77
N TRP A 43 7.52 2.25 -12.05
CA TRP A 43 7.24 1.66 -13.37
C TRP A 43 7.29 2.71 -14.48
N SER A 44 6.67 3.86 -14.24
CA SER A 44 6.76 5.01 -15.16
C SER A 44 8.16 5.61 -15.15
N TYR A 45 8.81 5.70 -13.98
CA TYR A 45 10.18 6.19 -13.85
C TYR A 45 11.18 5.38 -14.67
N ARG A 46 11.01 4.05 -14.72
CA ARG A 46 11.82 3.10 -15.50
C ARG A 46 11.40 2.99 -16.97
N GLY A 47 10.32 3.67 -17.38
CA GLY A 47 9.80 3.60 -18.75
C GLY A 47 9.01 2.33 -19.07
N ALA A 48 8.68 1.50 -18.08
CA ALA A 48 7.82 0.32 -18.25
C ALA A 48 6.35 0.70 -18.49
N GLN A 49 5.94 1.89 -18.07
CA GLN A 49 4.65 2.48 -18.38
C GLN A 49 4.86 3.85 -19.03
N PRO A 50 4.08 4.18 -20.07
CA PRO A 50 4.15 5.51 -20.69
C PRO A 50 3.88 6.62 -19.67
N VAL A 51 4.69 7.68 -19.75
CA VAL A 51 4.51 8.89 -18.94
C VAL A 51 4.91 10.10 -19.76
N ASP A 52 4.10 11.15 -19.67
CA ASP A 52 4.36 12.44 -20.29
C ASP A 52 3.76 13.52 -19.39
N HIS A 53 4.60 14.34 -18.78
CA HIS A 53 4.23 15.46 -17.89
C HIS A 53 3.13 15.13 -16.87
N ARG A 54 3.19 13.93 -16.24
CA ARG A 54 2.18 13.46 -15.30
C ARG A 54 2.49 13.92 -13.88
N ALA A 55 1.50 14.51 -13.20
CA ALA A 55 1.56 14.74 -11.76
C ALA A 55 1.60 13.41 -11.01
N MET A 56 2.47 13.31 -10.00
CA MET A 56 2.79 12.06 -9.32
C MET A 56 2.12 11.96 -7.95
N GLY A 57 2.01 10.70 -7.48
CA GLY A 57 1.55 10.38 -6.13
C GLY A 57 0.07 10.02 -6.05
N HIS A 58 -0.20 9.08 -5.13
CA HIS A 58 -1.54 8.57 -4.81
C HIS A 58 -1.69 8.28 -3.31
N GLU A 59 -0.63 8.44 -2.53
CA GLU A 59 -0.61 8.27 -1.08
C GLU A 59 -0.57 9.64 -0.41
N TYR A 60 -1.42 9.89 0.60
CA TYR A 60 -1.56 11.23 1.17
C TYR A 60 -2.27 11.26 2.52
N ILE A 61 -1.88 12.24 3.33
CA ILE A 61 -2.53 12.65 4.56
C ILE A 61 -2.51 14.17 4.66
N GLY A 62 -3.46 14.76 5.34
CA GLY A 62 -3.47 16.21 5.50
C GLY A 62 -4.74 16.75 6.14
N GLU A 63 -4.86 18.06 6.10
CA GLU A 63 -6.01 18.80 6.63
C GLU A 63 -7.00 19.12 5.52
N VAL A 64 -8.28 18.88 5.77
CA VAL A 64 -9.37 19.31 4.89
C VAL A 64 -9.45 20.84 4.91
N VAL A 65 -9.38 21.48 3.76
CA VAL A 65 -9.50 22.95 3.66
C VAL A 65 -10.78 23.41 2.99
N GLU A 66 -11.40 22.56 2.16
CA GLU A 66 -12.66 22.85 1.48
C GLU A 66 -13.40 21.55 1.20
N VAL A 67 -14.74 21.59 1.26
CA VAL A 67 -15.60 20.45 0.94
C VAL A 67 -16.75 20.86 0.03
N GLY A 68 -17.18 19.97 -0.84
CA GLY A 68 -18.38 20.12 -1.64
C GLY A 68 -19.66 20.01 -0.79
N SER A 69 -20.77 20.47 -1.36
CA SER A 69 -22.05 20.60 -0.63
C SER A 69 -22.69 19.27 -0.21
N GLU A 70 -22.26 18.13 -0.78
CA GLU A 70 -22.75 16.79 -0.45
C GLU A 70 -21.83 16.01 0.48
N VAL A 71 -20.67 16.57 0.88
CA VAL A 71 -19.76 15.93 1.82
C VAL A 71 -20.28 16.05 3.24
N THR A 72 -20.35 14.94 3.96
CA THR A 72 -20.99 14.85 5.28
C THR A 72 -20.10 14.29 6.39
N THR A 73 -19.03 13.54 6.04
CA THR A 73 -18.21 12.82 7.04
C THR A 73 -16.97 13.57 7.47
N VAL A 74 -16.56 14.59 6.73
CA VAL A 74 -15.40 15.43 7.01
C VAL A 74 -15.73 16.91 6.80
N ALA A 75 -15.02 17.80 7.47
CA ALA A 75 -15.20 19.24 7.40
C ALA A 75 -13.84 19.96 7.40
N PRO A 76 -13.76 21.22 6.94
CA PRO A 76 -12.56 22.04 7.05
C PRO A 76 -12.00 22.05 8.47
N GLY A 77 -10.68 21.82 8.60
CA GLY A 77 -9.96 21.67 9.86
C GLY A 77 -9.80 20.22 10.34
N ASP A 78 -10.51 19.26 9.73
CA ASP A 78 -10.32 17.85 10.05
C ASP A 78 -9.01 17.32 9.45
N PHE A 79 -8.24 16.57 10.23
CA PHE A 79 -7.10 15.84 9.70
C PHE A 79 -7.56 14.47 9.20
N VAL A 80 -7.13 14.10 7.99
CA VAL A 80 -7.60 12.89 7.31
C VAL A 80 -6.45 12.05 6.75
N VAL A 81 -6.72 10.74 6.65
CA VAL A 81 -5.94 9.78 5.86
C VAL A 81 -6.79 9.41 4.66
N GLY A 82 -6.23 9.52 3.47
CA GLY A 82 -6.90 9.16 2.24
C GLY A 82 -6.47 7.80 1.71
N SER A 83 -7.41 7.05 1.15
CA SER A 83 -7.11 5.83 0.41
C SER A 83 -6.59 6.17 -0.99
N PHE A 84 -5.64 5.39 -1.50
CA PHE A 84 -5.18 5.53 -2.89
C PHE A 84 -6.26 5.16 -3.92
N CYS A 85 -7.23 4.32 -3.55
CA CYS A 85 -8.40 4.02 -4.35
C CYS A 85 -9.53 4.97 -4.03
N ILE A 86 -10.15 5.52 -5.07
CA ILE A 86 -11.34 6.38 -4.96
C ILE A 86 -12.57 5.50 -4.79
N SER A 87 -13.40 5.82 -3.81
CA SER A 87 -14.63 5.06 -3.53
C SER A 87 -15.80 5.95 -3.09
N CYS A 88 -16.99 5.63 -3.57
CA CYS A 88 -18.20 6.36 -3.16
C CYS A 88 -18.78 5.88 -1.81
N GLY A 89 -18.37 4.70 -1.33
CA GLY A 89 -18.86 4.12 -0.07
C GLY A 89 -20.23 3.44 -0.13
N GLU A 90 -21.01 3.63 -1.18
CA GLU A 90 -22.45 3.24 -1.24
C GLU A 90 -22.82 2.26 -2.36
N CYS A 91 -22.01 2.13 -3.42
CA CYS A 91 -22.32 1.19 -4.51
C CYS A 91 -22.12 -0.26 -4.06
N GLU A 92 -22.67 -1.19 -4.83
CA GLU A 92 -22.66 -2.62 -4.52
C GLU A 92 -21.25 -3.15 -4.17
N THR A 93 -20.22 -2.81 -4.95
CA THR A 93 -18.84 -3.26 -4.67
C THR A 93 -18.28 -2.63 -3.41
N CYS A 94 -18.57 -1.35 -3.14
CA CYS A 94 -18.14 -0.69 -1.89
C CYS A 94 -18.76 -1.35 -0.66
N THR A 95 -20.08 -1.58 -0.70
CA THR A 95 -20.82 -2.19 0.41
C THR A 95 -20.52 -3.69 0.58
N ALA A 96 -20.11 -4.38 -0.51
CA ALA A 96 -19.62 -5.75 -0.46
C ALA A 96 -18.19 -5.87 0.12
N GLY A 97 -17.52 -4.75 0.48
CA GLY A 97 -16.19 -4.76 1.08
C GLY A 97 -15.03 -4.58 0.09
N TYR A 98 -15.33 -4.20 -1.16
CA TYR A 98 -14.34 -3.94 -2.21
C TYR A 98 -14.34 -2.48 -2.69
N PRO A 99 -14.15 -1.47 -1.79
CA PRO A 99 -14.14 -0.06 -2.16
C PRO A 99 -13.07 0.29 -3.20
N SER A 100 -11.98 -0.47 -3.28
CA SER A 100 -10.94 -0.33 -4.31
C SER A 100 -11.44 -0.58 -5.75
N ARG A 101 -12.63 -1.17 -5.91
CA ARG A 101 -13.27 -1.43 -7.20
C ARG A 101 -14.63 -0.74 -7.31
N CYS A 102 -14.71 0.48 -6.80
CA CYS A 102 -15.91 1.31 -6.83
C CYS A 102 -16.47 1.48 -8.25
N LEU A 103 -17.72 1.09 -8.45
CA LEU A 103 -18.36 1.16 -9.77
C LEU A 103 -18.49 2.59 -10.28
N LYS A 104 -18.80 3.56 -9.39
CA LYS A 104 -18.93 4.97 -9.74
C LYS A 104 -17.57 5.58 -10.15
N ALA A 105 -16.51 5.30 -9.39
CA ALA A 105 -15.16 5.78 -9.70
C ALA A 105 -14.63 5.18 -11.03
N ILE A 106 -14.84 3.88 -11.25
CA ILE A 106 -14.47 3.22 -12.50
C ILE A 106 -15.24 3.80 -13.69
N ALA A 107 -16.54 4.03 -13.56
CA ALA A 107 -17.36 4.62 -14.62
C ALA A 107 -16.92 6.06 -14.95
N ALA A 108 -16.48 6.82 -13.94
CA ALA A 108 -15.87 8.13 -14.14
C ALA A 108 -14.45 8.06 -14.75
N GLY A 109 -13.86 6.85 -14.84
CA GLY A 109 -12.48 6.64 -15.28
C GLY A 109 -11.42 7.09 -14.29
N ASP A 110 -11.76 7.17 -13.02
CA ASP A 110 -10.93 7.74 -11.94
C ASP A 110 -10.89 6.79 -10.73
N ALA A 111 -10.51 5.53 -10.97
CA ALA A 111 -10.48 4.51 -9.92
C ALA A 111 -9.38 4.73 -8.86
N PHE A 112 -8.34 5.48 -9.21
CA PHE A 112 -7.17 5.74 -8.36
C PHE A 112 -6.88 7.24 -8.29
N ILE A 113 -6.50 7.71 -7.11
CA ILE A 113 -6.00 9.08 -6.93
C ILE A 113 -4.77 9.29 -7.86
N GLY A 114 -4.69 10.45 -8.50
CA GLY A 114 -3.61 10.79 -9.43
C GLY A 114 -3.78 10.26 -10.86
N ALA A 115 -4.83 9.47 -11.16
CA ALA A 115 -5.05 8.98 -12.52
C ALA A 115 -5.53 10.10 -13.47
N ARG A 116 -6.41 10.98 -13.00
CA ARG A 116 -6.96 12.13 -13.76
C ARG A 116 -6.92 13.45 -13.01
N SER A 117 -6.59 13.43 -11.73
CA SER A 117 -6.41 14.61 -10.90
C SER A 117 -4.94 14.96 -10.76
N ASN A 118 -4.65 16.13 -10.21
CA ASN A 118 -3.31 16.42 -9.71
C ASN A 118 -2.91 15.34 -8.73
N GLY A 119 -1.69 14.80 -8.88
CA GLY A 119 -1.17 13.78 -7.97
C GLY A 119 -1.04 14.30 -6.54
N THR A 120 -0.79 13.40 -5.62
CA THR A 120 -0.68 13.76 -4.19
C THR A 120 0.75 14.05 -3.73
N GLN A 121 1.76 13.93 -4.57
CA GLN A 121 3.08 14.49 -4.29
C GLN A 121 3.06 16.00 -4.59
N ALA A 122 2.24 16.75 -3.84
CA ALA A 122 1.93 18.16 -4.02
C ALA A 122 1.54 18.81 -2.69
N GLU A 123 1.41 20.14 -2.66
CA GLU A 123 0.97 20.88 -1.45
C GLU A 123 -0.54 20.73 -1.18
N TYR A 124 -1.34 20.51 -2.22
CA TYR A 124 -2.79 20.33 -2.12
C TYR A 124 -3.25 19.24 -3.10
N ALA A 125 -4.28 18.53 -2.72
CA ALA A 125 -4.94 17.55 -3.58
C ALA A 125 -6.46 17.69 -3.55
N ARG A 126 -7.10 17.45 -4.70
CA ARG A 126 -8.55 17.22 -4.80
C ARG A 126 -8.81 15.74 -4.59
N VAL A 127 -9.76 15.42 -3.75
CA VAL A 127 -10.19 14.05 -3.47
C VAL A 127 -11.65 13.88 -3.86
N PRO A 128 -11.93 13.11 -4.93
CA PRO A 128 -13.29 12.76 -5.33
C PRO A 128 -13.95 11.82 -4.32
N PHE A 129 -15.30 11.89 -4.22
CA PHE A 129 -16.08 11.05 -3.31
C PHE A 129 -15.50 11.04 -1.90
N ALA A 130 -15.32 12.22 -1.31
CA ALA A 130 -14.62 12.43 -0.04
C ALA A 130 -15.12 11.51 1.08
N ASP A 131 -16.43 11.35 1.24
CA ASP A 131 -17.04 10.51 2.28
C ASP A 131 -16.66 9.03 2.17
N GLY A 132 -16.48 8.53 0.96
CA GLY A 132 -16.09 7.15 0.71
C GLY A 132 -14.57 6.94 0.61
N THR A 133 -13.78 8.02 0.43
CA THR A 133 -12.33 7.93 0.18
C THR A 133 -11.49 8.31 1.39
N LEU A 134 -11.95 9.30 2.17
CA LEU A 134 -11.25 9.84 3.34
C LEU A 134 -11.68 9.16 4.65
N VAL A 135 -10.77 9.13 5.62
CA VAL A 135 -11.07 8.80 7.02
C VAL A 135 -10.47 9.87 7.91
N LYS A 136 -11.33 10.50 8.72
CA LYS A 136 -10.94 11.46 9.73
C LYS A 136 -10.18 10.78 10.87
N THR A 137 -9.10 11.41 11.34
CA THR A 137 -8.40 10.98 12.56
C THR A 137 -9.13 11.45 13.82
N PRO A 138 -8.98 10.76 14.96
CA PRO A 138 -9.67 11.13 16.20
C PRO A 138 -9.19 12.48 16.79
N ALA A 139 -7.97 12.90 16.45
CA ALA A 139 -7.36 14.17 16.85
C ALA A 139 -6.32 14.60 15.81
N ALA A 140 -5.87 15.84 15.87
CA ALA A 140 -4.71 16.29 15.10
C ALA A 140 -3.47 15.43 15.48
N PRO A 141 -2.75 14.86 14.52
CA PRO A 141 -1.61 13.98 14.80
C PRO A 141 -0.41 14.78 15.34
N THR A 142 0.40 14.11 16.15
CA THR A 142 1.74 14.60 16.48
C THR A 142 2.69 14.39 15.31
N ALA A 143 3.84 15.08 15.30
CA ALA A 143 4.87 14.91 14.27
C ALA A 143 5.35 13.45 14.18
N GLU A 144 5.40 12.73 15.30
CA GLU A 144 5.80 11.31 15.37
C GLU A 144 4.76 10.39 14.71
N GLN A 145 3.47 10.75 14.75
CA GLN A 145 2.39 9.97 14.15
C GLN A 145 2.29 10.15 12.63
N ILE A 146 2.81 11.23 12.08
CA ILE A 146 2.74 11.54 10.63
C ILE A 146 3.25 10.38 9.76
N PRO A 147 4.46 9.83 9.96
CA PRO A 147 4.93 8.70 9.15
C PRO A 147 4.04 7.46 9.29
N HIS A 148 3.51 7.19 10.48
CA HIS A 148 2.66 6.04 10.73
C HIS A 148 1.32 6.15 9.99
N LEU A 149 0.68 7.32 10.06
CA LEU A 149 -0.55 7.62 9.31
C LEU A 149 -0.31 7.65 7.81
N MET A 150 0.87 8.13 7.36
CA MET A 150 1.23 8.13 5.95
C MET A 150 1.31 6.69 5.39
N ALA A 151 1.92 5.77 6.14
CA ALA A 151 1.94 4.36 5.73
C ALA A 151 0.54 3.74 5.63
N ALA A 152 -0.43 4.22 6.42
CA ALA A 152 -1.81 3.73 6.38
C ALA A 152 -2.56 4.12 5.10
N SER A 153 -2.13 5.17 4.40
CA SER A 153 -2.76 5.62 3.14
C SER A 153 -2.73 4.55 2.04
N ASP A 154 -1.70 3.69 2.03
CA ASP A 154 -1.56 2.59 1.07
C ASP A 154 -0.89 1.36 1.70
N VAL A 155 0.45 1.41 1.89
CA VAL A 155 1.28 0.20 2.07
C VAL A 155 0.87 -0.64 3.28
N LEU A 156 0.44 -0.01 4.37
CA LEU A 156 -0.05 -0.73 5.55
C LEU A 156 -1.36 -1.45 5.26
N GLY A 157 -2.34 -0.75 4.67
CA GLY A 157 -3.62 -1.35 4.29
C GLY A 157 -3.47 -2.43 3.22
N THR A 158 -2.52 -2.24 2.30
CA THR A 158 -2.20 -3.20 1.24
C THR A 158 -1.55 -4.47 1.81
N GLY A 159 -0.57 -4.33 2.70
CA GLY A 159 0.03 -5.47 3.40
C GLY A 159 -0.95 -6.17 4.33
N TRP A 160 -1.78 -5.42 5.03
CA TRP A 160 -2.85 -5.98 5.87
C TRP A 160 -3.81 -6.84 5.05
N TYR A 161 -4.26 -6.33 3.89
CA TYR A 161 -5.12 -7.08 2.99
C TYR A 161 -4.45 -8.37 2.49
N ALA A 162 -3.16 -8.34 2.15
CA ALA A 162 -2.44 -9.54 1.76
C ALA A 162 -2.46 -10.61 2.87
N ALA A 163 -2.29 -10.21 4.13
CA ALA A 163 -2.35 -11.09 5.28
C ALA A 163 -3.78 -11.61 5.58
N ASP A 164 -4.79 -10.74 5.45
CA ASP A 164 -6.22 -11.09 5.62
C ASP A 164 -6.66 -12.09 4.54
N ALA A 165 -6.35 -11.81 3.27
CA ALA A 165 -6.61 -12.71 2.15
C ALA A 165 -5.85 -14.05 2.25
N ALA A 166 -4.64 -14.04 2.84
CA ALA A 166 -3.89 -15.25 3.20
C ALA A 166 -4.47 -15.98 4.43
N GLN A 167 -5.60 -15.50 4.97
CA GLN A 167 -6.28 -16.07 6.15
C GLN A 167 -5.38 -16.14 7.39
N ALA A 168 -4.60 -15.08 7.63
CA ALA A 168 -3.82 -14.95 8.85
C ALA A 168 -4.73 -15.01 10.09
N GLY A 169 -4.29 -15.69 11.15
CA GLY A 169 -5.09 -15.86 12.36
C GLY A 169 -4.45 -16.82 13.36
N PRO A 170 -5.08 -17.04 14.52
CA PRO A 170 -4.57 -17.93 15.57
C PRO A 170 -4.27 -19.34 15.05
N GLY A 171 -3.13 -19.89 15.45
CA GLY A 171 -2.65 -21.21 15.04
C GLY A 171 -2.17 -21.29 13.59
N LYS A 172 -2.10 -20.17 12.87
CA LYS A 172 -1.68 -20.15 11.45
C LYS A 172 -0.21 -19.82 11.29
N THR A 173 0.39 -20.44 10.29
CA THR A 173 1.70 -20.06 9.73
C THR A 173 1.49 -19.27 8.46
N ILE A 174 2.03 -18.06 8.40
CA ILE A 174 1.97 -17.17 7.25
C ILE A 174 3.38 -16.95 6.71
N VAL A 175 3.55 -17.12 5.41
CA VAL A 175 4.76 -16.73 4.69
C VAL A 175 4.50 -15.39 4.00
N VAL A 176 5.47 -14.48 4.08
CA VAL A 176 5.46 -13.21 3.35
C VAL A 176 6.53 -13.27 2.27
N VAL A 177 6.12 -13.21 1.01
CA VAL A 177 7.02 -13.15 -0.15
C VAL A 177 7.19 -11.69 -0.57
N GLY A 178 8.38 -11.15 -0.33
CA GLY A 178 8.73 -9.75 -0.55
C GLY A 178 9.00 -9.01 0.75
N ASP A 179 10.08 -8.19 0.73
CA ASP A 179 10.57 -7.42 1.87
C ASP A 179 10.56 -5.90 1.64
N GLY A 180 9.77 -5.45 0.66
CA GLY A 180 9.47 -4.03 0.47
C GLY A 180 8.47 -3.52 1.53
N ALA A 181 8.12 -2.23 1.46
CA ALA A 181 7.21 -1.61 2.43
C ALA A 181 5.87 -2.36 2.58
N VAL A 182 5.32 -2.91 1.49
CA VAL A 182 4.08 -3.71 1.52
C VAL A 182 4.30 -5.05 2.22
N GLY A 183 5.39 -5.77 1.91
CA GLY A 183 5.70 -7.05 2.57
C GLY A 183 5.96 -6.88 4.07
N LEU A 184 6.72 -5.85 4.46
CA LEU A 184 6.92 -5.48 5.87
C LEU A 184 5.59 -5.15 6.55
N SER A 185 4.69 -4.45 5.88
CA SER A 185 3.33 -4.18 6.35
C SER A 185 2.47 -5.44 6.46
N ALA A 186 2.66 -6.42 5.56
CA ALA A 186 1.98 -7.71 5.67
C ALA A 186 2.43 -8.50 6.92
N VAL A 187 3.67 -8.33 7.37
CA VAL A 187 4.13 -8.87 8.66
C VAL A 187 3.34 -8.26 9.83
N ILE A 188 3.17 -6.91 9.83
CA ILE A 188 2.33 -6.22 10.84
C ILE A 188 0.90 -6.78 10.79
N GLY A 189 0.30 -6.85 9.61
CA GLY A 189 -1.05 -7.38 9.43
C GLY A 189 -1.19 -8.81 9.94
N ALA A 190 -0.28 -9.71 9.56
CA ALA A 190 -0.29 -11.09 10.02
C ALA A 190 -0.18 -11.22 11.54
N LYS A 191 0.69 -10.41 12.18
CA LYS A 191 0.83 -10.36 13.65
C LYS A 191 -0.46 -9.89 14.32
N GLN A 192 -1.03 -8.79 13.86
CA GLN A 192 -2.24 -8.20 14.44
C GLN A 192 -3.47 -9.11 14.25
N LEU A 193 -3.55 -9.84 13.15
CA LEU A 193 -4.57 -10.86 12.91
C LEU A 193 -4.34 -12.14 13.73
N GLY A 194 -3.22 -12.25 14.44
CA GLY A 194 -2.96 -13.34 15.40
C GLY A 194 -2.22 -14.54 14.84
N ALA A 195 -1.52 -14.42 13.70
CA ALA A 195 -0.69 -15.50 13.18
C ALA A 195 0.38 -15.92 14.19
N GLU A 196 0.52 -17.24 14.39
CA GLU A 196 1.46 -17.80 15.37
C GLU A 196 2.90 -17.83 14.83
N LYS A 197 3.06 -18.22 13.58
CA LYS A 197 4.35 -18.24 12.89
C LYS A 197 4.29 -17.34 11.67
N ILE A 198 5.22 -16.37 11.58
CA ILE A 198 5.33 -15.43 10.47
C ILE A 198 6.74 -15.56 9.90
N ILE A 199 6.82 -16.04 8.68
CA ILE A 199 8.08 -16.28 7.96
C ILE A 199 8.20 -15.24 6.86
N ILE A 200 9.19 -14.34 6.95
CA ILE A 200 9.47 -13.40 5.86
C ILE A 200 10.61 -13.91 4.97
N MET A 201 10.45 -13.79 3.66
CA MET A 201 11.50 -14.10 2.70
C MET A 201 12.24 -12.82 2.30
N SER A 202 13.40 -12.59 2.91
CA SER A 202 14.20 -11.36 2.78
C SER A 202 15.69 -11.65 2.79
N ARG A 203 16.45 -10.95 1.92
CA ARG A 203 17.91 -11.00 1.87
C ARG A 203 18.60 -9.74 2.39
N ASN A 204 17.84 -8.67 2.64
CA ASN A 204 18.39 -7.42 3.13
C ASN A 204 18.42 -7.43 4.67
N PRO A 205 19.61 -7.34 5.32
CA PRO A 205 19.71 -7.42 6.78
C PRO A 205 18.92 -6.35 7.54
N GLU A 206 18.84 -5.13 7.02
CA GLU A 206 18.09 -4.03 7.64
C GLU A 206 16.59 -4.30 7.60
N ARG A 207 16.07 -4.78 6.46
CA ARG A 207 14.67 -5.18 6.30
C ARG A 207 14.32 -6.42 7.11
N GLN A 208 15.25 -7.36 7.27
CA GLN A 208 15.08 -8.51 8.18
C GLN A 208 14.95 -8.06 9.64
N ALA A 209 15.78 -7.09 10.06
CA ALA A 209 15.73 -6.54 11.41
C ALA A 209 14.36 -5.85 11.64
N LEU A 210 13.91 -5.02 10.71
CA LEU A 210 12.62 -4.34 10.78
C LEU A 210 11.46 -5.35 10.73
N ALA A 211 11.54 -6.39 9.91
CA ALA A 211 10.52 -7.43 9.86
C ALA A 211 10.38 -8.17 11.20
N LYS A 212 11.50 -8.46 11.89
CA LYS A 212 11.49 -9.04 13.23
C LYS A 212 10.86 -8.11 14.26
N GLU A 213 11.16 -6.82 14.19
CA GLU A 213 10.53 -5.80 15.03
C GLU A 213 9.01 -5.76 14.79
N PHE A 214 8.56 -5.85 13.55
CA PHE A 214 7.15 -5.90 13.17
C PHE A 214 6.45 -7.20 13.55
N GLY A 215 7.20 -8.25 13.88
CA GLY A 215 6.66 -9.50 14.40
C GLY A 215 6.96 -10.75 13.59
N ALA A 216 7.86 -10.70 12.60
CA ALA A 216 8.32 -11.89 11.91
C ALA A 216 9.05 -12.81 12.91
N THR A 217 8.64 -14.06 12.95
CA THR A 217 9.23 -15.08 13.84
C THR A 217 10.43 -15.77 13.19
N HIS A 218 10.45 -15.85 11.87
CA HIS A 218 11.50 -16.49 11.08
C HIS A 218 11.83 -15.66 9.83
N VAL A 219 13.06 -15.81 9.38
CA VAL A 219 13.56 -15.21 8.13
C VAL A 219 14.11 -16.33 7.26
N VAL A 220 13.78 -16.29 5.96
CA VAL A 220 14.34 -17.15 4.92
C VAL A 220 15.03 -16.24 3.91
N GLU A 221 16.34 -16.43 3.72
CA GLU A 221 17.17 -15.62 2.81
C GLU A 221 17.18 -16.18 1.40
N GLU A 222 17.01 -17.48 1.28
CA GLU A 222 17.02 -18.20 0.03
C GLU A 222 15.77 -17.86 -0.81
N ARG A 223 15.89 -18.05 -2.11
CA ARG A 223 14.81 -17.86 -3.09
C ARG A 223 14.65 -19.08 -3.99
N GLY A 224 13.54 -19.12 -4.72
CA GLY A 224 13.22 -20.23 -5.60
C GLY A 224 13.09 -21.54 -4.82
N GLU A 225 13.59 -22.63 -5.38
CA GLU A 225 13.48 -23.97 -4.79
C GLU A 225 14.15 -24.11 -3.42
N GLU A 226 15.30 -23.45 -3.22
CA GLU A 226 15.99 -23.45 -1.92
C GLU A 226 15.16 -22.73 -0.85
N GLY A 227 14.58 -21.59 -1.19
CA GLY A 227 13.69 -20.86 -0.27
C GLY A 227 12.42 -21.64 0.05
N ILE A 228 11.83 -22.30 -0.94
CA ILE A 228 10.68 -23.20 -0.73
C ILE A 228 11.07 -24.34 0.21
N ALA A 229 12.21 -24.98 -0.01
CA ALA A 229 12.70 -26.07 0.83
C ALA A 229 12.88 -25.62 2.29
N LYS A 230 13.40 -24.40 2.52
CA LYS A 230 13.52 -23.83 3.87
C LYS A 230 12.17 -23.59 4.53
N VAL A 231 11.19 -23.08 3.80
CA VAL A 231 9.82 -22.93 4.33
C VAL A 231 9.23 -24.30 4.65
N MET A 232 9.42 -25.29 3.79
CA MET A 232 8.96 -26.66 4.06
C MET A 232 9.61 -27.26 5.32
N GLU A 233 10.91 -27.03 5.53
CA GLU A 233 11.61 -27.42 6.76
C GLU A 233 10.99 -26.77 8.00
N LEU A 234 10.71 -25.45 7.96
CA LEU A 234 10.10 -24.68 9.04
C LEU A 234 8.62 -25.06 9.32
N THR A 235 8.00 -25.80 8.41
CA THR A 235 6.59 -26.21 8.48
C THR A 235 6.43 -27.74 8.47
N ASP A 236 7.46 -28.49 8.88
CA ASP A 236 7.45 -29.96 9.02
C ASP A 236 7.02 -30.68 7.71
N GLY A 237 7.36 -30.11 6.56
CA GLY A 237 7.02 -30.65 5.24
C GLY A 237 5.59 -30.37 4.77
N VAL A 238 4.77 -29.71 5.58
CA VAL A 238 3.35 -29.45 5.25
C VAL A 238 3.16 -28.21 4.37
N GLY A 239 3.98 -27.18 4.57
CA GLY A 239 3.83 -25.86 3.96
C GLY A 239 2.98 -24.89 4.82
N ALA A 240 2.98 -23.62 4.43
CA ALA A 240 2.29 -22.56 5.16
C ALA A 240 0.77 -22.62 4.97
N HIS A 241 0.01 -22.21 5.99
CA HIS A 241 -1.44 -22.06 5.93
C HIS A 241 -1.85 -20.98 4.94
N GLY A 242 -1.07 -19.90 4.90
CA GLY A 242 -1.26 -18.79 3.98
C GLY A 242 0.06 -18.16 3.53
N VAL A 243 0.02 -17.53 2.36
CA VAL A 243 1.15 -16.78 1.80
C VAL A 243 0.67 -15.42 1.36
N ALA A 244 1.30 -14.36 1.89
CA ALA A 244 1.11 -12.98 1.42
C ALA A 244 2.15 -12.69 0.32
N GLU A 245 1.71 -12.55 -0.92
CA GLU A 245 2.55 -12.24 -2.08
C GLU A 245 2.52 -10.72 -2.33
N ALA A 246 3.67 -10.04 -2.24
CA ALA A 246 3.79 -8.60 -2.30
C ALA A 246 4.83 -8.11 -3.34
N VAL A 247 5.07 -8.86 -4.40
CA VAL A 247 6.07 -8.55 -5.44
C VAL A 247 5.46 -8.47 -6.85
N GLY A 248 4.62 -9.45 -7.25
CA GLY A 248 3.91 -9.46 -8.52
C GLY A 248 4.67 -10.07 -9.70
N THR A 249 5.82 -10.72 -9.48
CA THR A 249 6.58 -11.40 -10.54
C THR A 249 6.22 -12.88 -10.66
N GLN A 250 6.50 -13.50 -11.82
CA GLN A 250 6.31 -14.95 -11.97
C GLN A 250 7.06 -15.72 -10.88
N GLN A 251 8.33 -15.34 -10.62
CA GLN A 251 9.14 -16.01 -9.60
C GLN A 251 8.53 -15.92 -8.19
N SER A 252 7.93 -14.78 -7.83
CA SER A 252 7.30 -14.62 -6.52
C SER A 252 6.00 -15.43 -6.40
N PHE A 253 5.23 -15.56 -7.48
CA PHE A 253 4.06 -16.44 -7.52
C PHE A 253 4.45 -17.92 -7.45
N ASP A 254 5.48 -18.34 -8.20
CA ASP A 254 5.99 -19.72 -8.13
C ASP A 254 6.46 -20.05 -6.70
N GLN A 255 7.12 -19.11 -6.06
CA GLN A 255 7.58 -19.24 -4.68
C GLN A 255 6.40 -19.30 -3.70
N ALA A 256 5.38 -18.46 -3.89
CA ALA A 256 4.15 -18.49 -3.08
C ALA A 256 3.42 -19.84 -3.23
N LEU A 257 3.27 -20.34 -4.45
CA LEU A 257 2.67 -21.65 -4.74
C LEU A 257 3.50 -22.81 -4.18
N GLY A 258 4.85 -22.69 -4.18
CA GLY A 258 5.72 -23.67 -3.56
C GLY A 258 5.59 -23.73 -2.05
N CYS A 259 5.48 -22.59 -1.41
CA CYS A 259 5.43 -22.45 0.07
C CYS A 259 4.06 -22.77 0.68
N VAL A 260 2.96 -22.58 -0.06
CA VAL A 260 1.62 -22.80 0.48
C VAL A 260 1.31 -24.31 0.57
N ARG A 261 0.64 -24.71 1.65
CA ARG A 261 0.15 -26.10 1.81
C ARG A 261 -1.01 -26.42 0.86
N HIS A 262 -1.36 -27.70 0.77
CA HIS A 262 -2.62 -28.10 0.14
C HIS A 262 -3.82 -27.50 0.90
N GLY A 263 -4.81 -26.97 0.17
CA GLY A 263 -5.96 -26.27 0.77
C GLY A 263 -5.60 -24.94 1.45
N GLY A 264 -4.42 -24.38 1.16
CA GLY A 264 -3.97 -23.10 1.72
C GLY A 264 -4.42 -21.90 0.91
N TYR A 265 -4.05 -20.70 1.37
CA TYR A 265 -4.50 -19.43 0.82
C TYR A 265 -3.32 -18.60 0.34
N ILE A 266 -3.46 -17.93 -0.79
CA ILE A 266 -2.52 -16.92 -1.26
C ILE A 266 -3.25 -15.59 -1.37
N GLY A 267 -2.85 -14.63 -0.53
CA GLY A 267 -3.24 -13.24 -0.64
C GLY A 267 -2.23 -12.48 -1.48
N PHE A 268 -2.60 -12.03 -2.69
CA PHE A 268 -1.65 -11.35 -3.58
C PHE A 268 -2.01 -9.89 -3.80
N VAL A 269 -1.02 -9.02 -3.60
CA VAL A 269 -1.13 -7.57 -3.77
C VAL A 269 0.01 -6.98 -4.61
N GLY A 270 1.02 -7.79 -4.92
CA GLY A 270 2.02 -7.43 -5.92
C GLY A 270 1.36 -7.16 -7.26
N VAL A 271 1.62 -5.99 -7.87
CA VAL A 271 1.06 -5.68 -9.19
C VAL A 271 1.61 -6.67 -10.22
N PRO A 272 0.76 -7.46 -10.89
CA PRO A 272 1.24 -8.51 -11.77
C PRO A 272 2.00 -7.96 -12.98
N HIS A 273 3.16 -8.55 -13.26
CA HIS A 273 4.01 -8.23 -14.41
C HIS A 273 4.28 -9.51 -15.18
N ASP A 274 3.51 -9.72 -16.24
CA ASP A 274 3.58 -10.90 -17.12
C ASP A 274 3.57 -12.24 -16.36
N SER A 275 2.91 -12.26 -15.19
CA SER A 275 2.79 -13.45 -14.35
C SER A 275 1.51 -14.19 -14.66
N SER A 276 1.57 -15.52 -14.62
CA SER A 276 0.44 -16.41 -14.83
C SER A 276 0.45 -17.58 -13.84
N ILE A 277 -0.71 -18.07 -13.49
CA ILE A 277 -0.85 -19.26 -12.64
C ILE A 277 -1.59 -20.33 -13.42
N GLY A 278 -0.97 -21.51 -13.56
CA GLY A 278 -1.60 -22.66 -14.20
C GLY A 278 -2.76 -23.20 -13.37
N THR A 279 -3.91 -23.42 -14.00
CA THR A 279 -5.09 -24.00 -13.35
C THR A 279 -4.84 -25.39 -12.80
N ASP A 280 -3.93 -26.16 -13.42
CA ASP A 280 -3.53 -27.49 -12.96
C ASP A 280 -2.90 -27.45 -11.55
N THR A 281 -2.06 -26.44 -11.29
CA THR A 281 -1.45 -26.24 -9.97
C THR A 281 -2.51 -25.89 -8.92
N LEU A 282 -3.43 -24.99 -9.27
CA LEU A 282 -4.53 -24.62 -8.38
C LEU A 282 -5.43 -25.81 -8.06
N PHE A 283 -5.77 -26.60 -9.08
CA PHE A 283 -6.59 -27.81 -8.93
C PHE A 283 -5.86 -28.85 -8.08
N GLY A 284 -4.60 -29.15 -8.40
CA GLY A 284 -3.84 -30.21 -7.73
C GLY A 284 -3.57 -29.94 -6.24
N LYS A 285 -3.33 -28.67 -5.88
CA LYS A 285 -3.12 -28.25 -4.48
C LYS A 285 -4.38 -27.76 -3.77
N GLN A 286 -5.50 -27.56 -4.46
CA GLN A 286 -6.71 -26.90 -3.94
C GLN A 286 -6.42 -25.54 -3.30
N VAL A 287 -5.58 -24.72 -3.94
CA VAL A 287 -5.17 -23.41 -3.43
C VAL A 287 -6.27 -22.39 -3.67
N HIS A 288 -6.50 -21.54 -2.65
CA HIS A 288 -7.38 -20.39 -2.75
C HIS A 288 -6.56 -19.16 -3.09
N LEU A 289 -7.03 -18.35 -4.05
CA LEU A 289 -6.41 -17.08 -4.42
C LEU A 289 -7.38 -15.95 -4.16
N GLU A 290 -6.89 -14.94 -3.43
CA GLU A 290 -7.61 -13.69 -3.22
C GLU A 290 -6.60 -12.55 -3.32
N GLY A 291 -6.95 -11.43 -3.99
CA GLY A 291 -6.01 -10.32 -4.12
C GLY A 291 -6.47 -9.26 -5.10
N GLY A 292 -5.53 -8.41 -5.49
CA GLY A 292 -5.75 -7.26 -6.36
C GLY A 292 -5.51 -5.93 -5.66
N PRO A 293 -6.04 -4.80 -6.18
CA PRO A 293 -5.93 -3.50 -5.51
C PRO A 293 -6.58 -3.56 -4.14
N ALA A 294 -5.79 -3.28 -3.11
CA ALA A 294 -6.23 -3.46 -1.73
C ALA A 294 -7.40 -2.50 -1.36
N PRO A 295 -8.42 -2.99 -0.66
CA PRO A 295 -9.52 -2.16 -0.18
C PRO A 295 -9.12 -1.34 1.06
N VAL A 296 -8.08 -0.49 0.94
CA VAL A 296 -7.45 0.25 2.04
C VAL A 296 -8.49 1.00 2.86
N ARG A 297 -9.46 1.65 2.21
CA ARG A 297 -10.54 2.39 2.90
C ARG A 297 -11.29 1.54 3.93
N LYS A 298 -11.45 0.23 3.67
CA LYS A 298 -12.08 -0.74 4.60
C LYS A 298 -11.31 -0.86 5.91
N TYR A 299 -9.98 -0.86 5.83
CA TYR A 299 -9.11 -1.08 6.99
C TYR A 299 -8.72 0.21 7.71
N LEU A 300 -8.75 1.37 7.04
CA LEU A 300 -8.29 2.65 7.59
C LEU A 300 -8.82 2.97 8.98
N PRO A 301 -10.12 2.80 9.33
CA PRO A 301 -10.59 3.09 10.68
C PRO A 301 -9.86 2.28 11.75
N THR A 302 -9.64 0.98 11.52
CA THR A 302 -8.89 0.11 12.43
C THR A 302 -7.41 0.47 12.49
N LEU A 303 -6.79 0.73 11.36
CA LEU A 303 -5.36 1.05 11.28
C LEU A 303 -5.05 2.38 11.98
N ILE A 304 -5.88 3.41 11.79
CA ILE A 304 -5.76 4.69 12.48
C ILE A 304 -5.88 4.50 14.01
N ASP A 305 -6.85 3.72 14.47
CA ASP A 305 -7.05 3.42 15.89
C ASP A 305 -5.82 2.72 16.51
N LEU A 306 -5.27 1.71 15.85
CA LEU A 306 -4.06 1.01 16.29
C LEU A 306 -2.83 1.94 16.36
N ILE A 307 -2.69 2.86 15.38
CA ILE A 307 -1.62 3.87 15.37
C ILE A 307 -1.78 4.84 16.54
N TYR A 308 -2.98 5.36 16.78
CA TYR A 308 -3.22 6.27 17.89
C TYR A 308 -3.07 5.64 19.27
N LYS A 309 -3.28 4.33 19.38
CA LYS A 309 -3.00 3.54 20.60
C LYS A 309 -1.52 3.18 20.77
N GLY A 310 -0.68 3.42 19.75
CA GLY A 310 0.73 3.03 19.77
C GLY A 310 0.95 1.51 19.69
N GLU A 311 -0.04 0.75 19.20
CA GLU A 311 0.05 -0.70 19.07
C GLU A 311 0.84 -1.12 17.82
N ILE A 312 0.92 -0.25 16.81
CA ILE A 312 1.69 -0.45 15.58
C ILE A 312 2.44 0.81 15.17
N GLU A 313 3.62 0.65 14.61
CA GLU A 313 4.50 1.73 14.16
C GLU A 313 4.90 1.56 12.68
N PRO A 314 3.93 1.50 11.73
CA PRO A 314 4.21 1.17 10.33
C PRO A 314 5.09 2.19 9.62
N GLY A 315 5.19 3.42 10.12
CA GLY A 315 6.01 4.49 9.55
C GLY A 315 7.52 4.21 9.57
N LYS A 316 7.97 3.19 10.32
CA LYS A 316 9.36 2.73 10.30
C LYS A 316 9.82 2.17 8.93
N VAL A 317 8.88 1.96 7.98
CA VAL A 317 9.24 1.62 6.59
C VAL A 317 9.83 2.81 5.82
N PHE A 318 9.65 4.05 6.31
CA PHE A 318 10.26 5.24 5.71
C PHE A 318 11.69 5.41 6.23
N ASP A 319 12.65 4.93 5.46
CA ASP A 319 14.08 5.00 5.77
C ASP A 319 14.77 6.21 5.13
N LEU A 320 14.03 7.02 4.34
CA LEU A 320 14.48 8.29 3.79
C LEU A 320 13.36 9.32 3.85
N VAL A 321 13.67 10.49 4.43
CA VAL A 321 12.75 11.64 4.54
C VAL A 321 13.33 12.81 3.78
N LEU A 322 12.59 13.38 2.84
CA LEU A 322 13.02 14.48 1.99
C LEU A 322 11.93 15.56 1.91
N PRO A 323 12.30 16.85 1.77
CA PRO A 323 11.33 17.85 1.37
C PRO A 323 10.85 17.60 -0.05
N ILE A 324 9.65 18.03 -0.39
CA ILE A 324 9.06 17.84 -1.73
C ILE A 324 10.00 18.31 -2.85
N ASP A 325 10.75 19.40 -2.62
CA ASP A 325 11.70 19.96 -3.60
C ASP A 325 12.83 18.99 -3.97
N GLU A 326 13.06 17.97 -3.18
CA GLU A 326 14.06 16.92 -3.41
C GLU A 326 13.47 15.58 -3.88
N ALA A 327 12.22 15.57 -4.33
CA ALA A 327 11.52 14.35 -4.75
C ALA A 327 12.33 13.54 -5.80
N ALA A 328 13.02 14.19 -6.73
CA ALA A 328 13.85 13.52 -7.74
C ALA A 328 14.93 12.61 -7.11
N LYS A 329 15.56 13.05 -6.00
CA LYS A 329 16.52 12.23 -5.25
C LYS A 329 15.86 11.02 -4.62
N GLY A 330 14.61 11.18 -4.16
CA GLY A 330 13.82 10.09 -3.60
C GLY A 330 13.51 9.00 -4.62
N TYR A 331 13.12 9.38 -5.84
CA TYR A 331 12.92 8.45 -6.95
C TYR A 331 14.19 7.68 -7.29
N GLU A 332 15.32 8.39 -7.39
CA GLU A 332 16.63 7.77 -7.65
C GLU A 332 17.01 6.78 -6.53
N ALA A 333 16.85 7.17 -5.27
CA ALA A 333 17.19 6.32 -4.12
C ALA A 333 16.35 5.02 -4.09
N MET A 334 15.05 5.10 -4.39
CA MET A 334 14.20 3.93 -4.46
C MET A 334 14.49 3.07 -5.69
N ASP A 335 14.81 3.69 -6.83
CA ASP A 335 15.18 2.96 -8.06
C ASP A 335 16.48 2.17 -7.88
N GLN A 336 17.48 2.78 -7.25
CA GLN A 336 18.77 2.16 -6.90
C GLN A 336 18.67 1.20 -5.70
N ARG A 337 17.49 1.12 -5.05
CA ARG A 337 17.22 0.31 -3.84
C ARG A 337 18.09 0.70 -2.64
N THR A 338 18.54 1.93 -2.57
CA THR A 338 19.21 2.52 -1.40
C THR A 338 18.22 3.03 -0.36
N ALA A 339 16.95 3.18 -0.73
CA ALA A 339 15.83 3.41 0.18
C ALA A 339 14.72 2.38 -0.04
N THR A 340 14.04 2.01 1.03
CA THR A 340 12.86 1.12 1.01
C THR A 340 11.62 1.91 0.62
N LYS A 341 11.42 3.06 1.28
CA LYS A 341 10.30 3.97 1.02
C LYS A 341 10.67 5.40 1.42
N VAL A 342 10.32 6.35 0.58
CA VAL A 342 10.63 7.76 0.78
C VAL A 342 9.40 8.53 1.22
N LEU A 343 9.51 9.22 2.37
CA LEU A 343 8.53 10.19 2.83
C LEU A 343 8.86 11.58 2.26
N LEU A 344 7.87 12.24 1.70
CA LEU A 344 7.98 13.62 1.23
C LEU A 344 7.25 14.56 2.21
N THR A 345 7.99 15.49 2.80
CA THR A 345 7.43 16.51 3.70
C THR A 345 6.99 17.73 2.91
N MET A 346 5.86 18.30 3.32
CA MET A 346 5.32 19.53 2.76
C MET A 346 5.76 20.75 3.59
N PRO A 347 5.81 21.95 3.01
CA PRO A 347 6.18 23.18 3.71
C PRO A 347 5.14 23.61 4.74
#